data_181e5d94e411758fc9ab2bb497fc52ea
#
_entry.id   181e5d94e411758fc9ab2bb497fc52ea
#
_cell.length_a   1.000
_cell.length_b   1.000
_cell.length_c   1.000
_cell.angle_alpha   90.00
_cell.angle_beta   90.00
_cell.angle_gamma   90.00
#
_symmetry.space_group_name_H-M   'P 1'
#
loop_
_entity.id
_entity.type
_entity.pdbx_description
1 polymer ?
#
loop_
_entity_poly.entity_id
_entity_poly.type
_entity_poly.pdbx_seq_one_letter_code
_entity_poly.pdbx_strand_id
1 'polypeptide(L)'
;MPLLKPWAGSLVMLAAVSLPLQAASPVKVGSKIDTEGALLGNIILQVLESHGVPTVNKVQLGTTPVVRGAITSGELDIYPEYTGNGAFFFKDENDAAWKNAQQGYEKVKKLDSEHNKLIWLTPAPANNTWTIAVRQDVAEKNKLTSLADLSRYLQEGGTFKLAASAEFIERADALPAFEKAYGFKLGQDQLLSLAGGDTAVTIKAAAQQTSGVNAAMAYGTDGPVAALGLQTLSDPQGVQPIYAPAPVVRESVLKEYPQMAQWLQPVFASLDAKTLQQLNASIAVEGLDAKKVAADYLKQKGWTK
;
A
#
# COMPACT_ATOMS: atom_id res chain seq x y z
N MET A 1 36.01 87.02 -2.26
CA MET A 1 34.68 86.39 -2.21
C MET A 1 34.75 85.10 -3.06
N PRO A 2 34.76 83.92 -2.44
CA PRO A 2 34.71 82.72 -3.23
C PRO A 2 33.25 82.15 -3.24
N LEU A 3 32.81 81.79 -4.42
CA LEU A 3 31.51 81.18 -4.74
C LEU A 3 31.39 79.73 -4.26
N LEU A 4 30.42 79.45 -3.44
CA LEU A 4 30.02 78.06 -3.02
C LEU A 4 29.25 77.37 -4.14
N LYS A 5 29.71 76.17 -4.56
CA LYS A 5 28.97 75.28 -5.44
C LYS A 5 28.06 74.36 -4.62
N PRO A 6 26.82 74.12 -5.04
CA PRO A 6 25.95 73.17 -4.36
C PRO A 6 26.28 71.73 -4.79
N TRP A 7 26.42 70.83 -3.82
CA TRP A 7 26.51 69.39 -3.99
C TRP A 7 25.09 68.83 -4.23
N ALA A 8 24.91 68.28 -5.43
CA ALA A 8 23.72 67.50 -5.76
C ALA A 8 23.91 66.05 -5.24
N GLY A 9 23.26 65.73 -4.14
CA GLY A 9 23.18 64.37 -3.62
C GLY A 9 22.21 63.54 -4.46
N SER A 10 22.73 62.58 -5.23
CA SER A 10 21.91 61.56 -5.94
C SER A 10 21.37 60.54 -4.91
N LEU A 11 20.06 60.59 -4.67
CA LEU A 11 19.33 59.60 -3.88
C LEU A 11 19.15 58.37 -4.79
N VAL A 12 19.90 57.30 -4.54
CA VAL A 12 19.68 55.99 -5.20
C VAL A 12 18.53 55.32 -4.44
N MET A 13 17.33 55.33 -5.02
CA MET A 13 16.22 54.49 -4.56
C MET A 13 16.52 53.01 -4.94
N LEU A 14 16.85 52.18 -3.94
CA LEU A 14 16.81 50.73 -4.07
C LEU A 14 15.34 50.33 -4.15
N ALA A 15 14.85 50.02 -5.33
CA ALA A 15 13.58 49.33 -5.51
C ALA A 15 13.75 47.86 -5.06
N ALA A 16 13.23 47.54 -3.89
CA ALA A 16 13.11 46.14 -3.46
C ALA A 16 12.10 45.45 -4.37
N VAL A 17 12.59 44.64 -5.30
CA VAL A 17 11.76 43.74 -6.12
C VAL A 17 11.26 42.63 -5.19
N SER A 18 10.07 42.77 -4.65
CA SER A 18 9.37 41.66 -3.99
C SER A 18 8.95 40.66 -5.08
N LEU A 19 9.72 39.59 -5.25
CA LEU A 19 9.28 38.44 -6.02
C LEU A 19 8.04 37.87 -5.32
N PRO A 20 6.92 37.62 -6.04
CA PRO A 20 5.77 36.96 -5.45
C PRO A 20 6.22 35.58 -4.97
N LEU A 21 6.08 35.33 -3.68
CA LEU A 21 6.24 34.01 -3.10
C LEU A 21 5.09 33.17 -3.69
N GLN A 22 5.41 32.39 -4.73
CA GLN A 22 4.43 31.51 -5.35
C GLN A 22 4.03 30.49 -4.28
N ALA A 23 2.79 30.53 -3.84
CA ALA A 23 2.29 29.54 -2.89
C ALA A 23 2.47 28.16 -3.49
N ALA A 24 3.14 27.28 -2.75
CA ALA A 24 3.38 25.91 -3.18
C ALA A 24 2.05 25.18 -3.42
N SER A 25 1.97 24.40 -4.47
CA SER A 25 0.75 23.67 -4.83
C SER A 25 0.43 22.59 -3.79
N PRO A 26 -0.83 22.44 -3.36
CA PRO A 26 -1.19 21.39 -2.43
C PRO A 26 -0.90 20.00 -3.00
N VAL A 27 -0.29 19.12 -2.20
CA VAL A 27 0.03 17.75 -2.57
C VAL A 27 -1.20 16.85 -2.38
N LYS A 28 -1.66 16.22 -3.44
CA LYS A 28 -2.80 15.28 -3.42
C LYS A 28 -2.31 13.90 -2.98
N VAL A 29 -2.64 13.54 -1.74
CA VAL A 29 -2.25 12.26 -1.12
C VAL A 29 -3.39 11.26 -1.24
N GLY A 30 -3.16 10.16 -1.93
CA GLY A 30 -4.13 9.08 -2.09
C GLY A 30 -3.72 7.78 -1.42
N SER A 31 -4.61 6.81 -1.48
CA SER A 31 -4.32 5.41 -1.14
C SER A 31 -5.35 4.47 -1.73
N LYS A 32 -5.07 3.17 -1.63
CA LYS A 32 -6.05 2.12 -1.90
C LYS A 32 -7.15 2.11 -0.84
N ILE A 33 -8.25 1.44 -1.17
CA ILE A 33 -9.47 1.43 -0.35
C ILE A 33 -9.37 0.54 0.89
N ASP A 34 -8.39 -0.38 0.93
CA ASP A 34 -8.21 -1.33 2.03
C ASP A 34 -7.71 -0.67 3.33
N THR A 35 -7.75 -1.45 4.43
CA THR A 35 -7.35 -1.00 5.77
C THR A 35 -5.91 -0.49 5.81
N GLU A 36 -4.97 -1.23 5.24
CA GLU A 36 -3.56 -0.82 5.22
C GLU A 36 -3.34 0.40 4.31
N GLY A 37 -4.08 0.49 3.21
CA GLY A 37 -4.10 1.69 2.35
C GLY A 37 -4.55 2.92 3.12
N ALA A 38 -5.60 2.82 3.93
CA ALA A 38 -6.07 3.89 4.79
C ALA A 38 -5.00 4.31 5.82
N LEU A 39 -4.34 3.35 6.47
CA LEU A 39 -3.26 3.58 7.43
C LEU A 39 -2.08 4.31 6.77
N LEU A 40 -1.52 3.72 5.73
CA LEU A 40 -0.31 4.25 5.06
C LEU A 40 -0.57 5.60 4.38
N GLY A 41 -1.75 5.80 3.79
CA GLY A 41 -2.16 7.07 3.23
C GLY A 41 -2.22 8.17 4.27
N ASN A 42 -2.80 7.90 5.45
CA ASN A 42 -2.85 8.84 6.56
C ASN A 42 -1.46 9.09 7.18
N ILE A 43 -0.57 8.10 7.20
CA ILE A 43 0.82 8.29 7.61
C ILE A 43 1.52 9.29 6.68
N ILE A 44 1.45 9.10 5.36
CA ILE A 44 2.03 10.04 4.40
C ILE A 44 1.44 11.43 4.57
N LEU A 45 0.12 11.54 4.62
CA LEU A 45 -0.60 12.81 4.78
C LEU A 45 -0.09 13.61 5.99
N GLN A 46 -0.06 12.97 7.17
CA GLN A 46 0.31 13.63 8.42
C GLN A 46 1.80 13.96 8.51
N VAL A 47 2.67 13.16 7.93
CA VAL A 47 4.11 13.49 7.83
C VAL A 47 4.29 14.75 6.99
N LEU A 48 3.64 14.86 5.83
CA LEU A 48 3.75 16.04 4.98
C LEU A 48 3.17 17.30 5.68
N GLU A 49 2.00 17.18 6.29
CA GLU A 49 1.36 18.26 7.04
C GLU A 49 2.21 18.74 8.21
N SER A 50 2.88 17.83 8.94
CA SER A 50 3.76 18.18 10.06
C SER A 50 4.99 19.00 9.64
N HIS A 51 5.36 18.93 8.36
CA HIS A 51 6.43 19.72 7.76
C HIS A 51 5.91 20.95 6.98
N GLY A 52 4.63 21.30 7.16
CA GLY A 52 4.04 22.51 6.58
C GLY A 52 3.69 22.41 5.10
N VAL A 53 3.68 21.19 4.53
CA VAL A 53 3.23 20.98 3.16
C VAL A 53 1.71 21.02 3.11
N PRO A 54 1.09 21.91 2.31
CA PRO A 54 -0.35 21.89 2.10
C PRO A 54 -0.75 20.60 1.37
N THR A 55 -1.83 19.95 1.82
CA THR A 55 -2.27 18.67 1.28
C THR A 55 -3.73 18.68 0.87
N VAL A 56 -4.08 17.77 -0.05
CA VAL A 56 -5.46 17.38 -0.36
C VAL A 56 -5.61 15.89 -0.07
N ASN A 57 -6.53 15.55 0.82
CA ASN A 57 -6.79 14.18 1.21
C ASN A 57 -7.64 13.44 0.16
N LYS A 58 -7.06 12.40 -0.44
CA LYS A 58 -7.67 11.45 -1.37
C LYS A 58 -7.46 9.99 -0.90
N VAL A 59 -7.26 9.79 0.41
CA VAL A 59 -7.07 8.48 1.02
C VAL A 59 -8.31 7.61 0.77
N GLN A 60 -8.11 6.31 0.53
CA GLN A 60 -9.15 5.33 0.18
C GLN A 60 -9.89 5.64 -1.13
N LEU A 61 -9.16 6.06 -2.15
CA LEU A 61 -9.72 6.44 -3.45
C LEU A 61 -10.33 5.25 -4.22
N GLY A 62 -9.74 4.06 -4.14
CA GLY A 62 -10.22 2.89 -4.86
C GLY A 62 -9.24 1.72 -4.90
N THR A 63 -9.50 0.79 -5.82
CA THR A 63 -8.65 -0.39 -6.06
C THR A 63 -7.33 -0.02 -6.76
N THR A 64 -6.41 -0.98 -6.89
CA THR A 64 -5.10 -0.80 -7.54
C THR A 64 -5.20 -0.12 -8.91
N PRO A 65 -6.06 -0.55 -9.86
CA PRO A 65 -6.16 0.11 -11.17
C PRO A 65 -6.64 1.57 -11.07
N VAL A 66 -7.57 1.87 -10.16
CA VAL A 66 -8.11 3.23 -9.97
C VAL A 66 -7.03 4.17 -9.47
N VAL A 67 -6.31 3.78 -8.41
CA VAL A 67 -5.27 4.63 -7.80
C VAL A 67 -4.07 4.79 -8.74
N ARG A 68 -3.70 3.71 -9.46
CA ARG A 68 -2.66 3.74 -10.49
C ARG A 68 -3.02 4.71 -11.62
N GLY A 69 -4.24 4.65 -12.10
CA GLY A 69 -4.75 5.60 -13.12
C GLY A 69 -4.70 7.05 -12.63
N ALA A 70 -5.10 7.31 -11.39
CA ALA A 70 -5.13 8.63 -10.81
C ALA A 70 -3.72 9.27 -10.68
N ILE A 71 -2.69 8.50 -10.29
CA ILE A 71 -1.33 9.07 -10.19
C ILE A 71 -0.72 9.28 -11.58
N THR A 72 -0.94 8.38 -12.52
CA THR A 72 -0.40 8.52 -13.89
C THR A 72 -1.07 9.66 -14.66
N SER A 73 -2.34 9.98 -14.38
CA SER A 73 -3.06 11.12 -14.97
C SER A 73 -2.79 12.45 -14.26
N GLY A 74 -2.12 12.44 -13.08
CA GLY A 74 -1.89 13.63 -12.26
C GLY A 74 -3.06 14.06 -11.38
N GLU A 75 -4.06 13.20 -11.19
CA GLU A 75 -5.13 13.38 -10.20
C GLU A 75 -4.68 13.08 -8.78
N LEU A 76 -3.62 12.29 -8.62
CA LEU A 76 -2.86 12.12 -7.38
C LEU A 76 -1.41 12.56 -7.57
N ASP A 77 -0.75 12.91 -6.48
CA ASP A 77 0.64 13.32 -6.44
C ASP A 77 1.54 12.31 -5.72
N ILE A 78 1.02 11.65 -4.70
CA ILE A 78 1.71 10.61 -3.93
C ILE A 78 0.70 9.61 -3.34
N TYR A 79 1.07 8.34 -3.30
CA TYR A 79 0.32 7.28 -2.62
C TYR A 79 1.23 6.13 -2.21
N PRO A 80 0.83 5.28 -1.23
CA PRO A 80 1.54 4.05 -0.92
C PRO A 80 1.18 2.98 -1.96
N GLU A 81 2.19 2.39 -2.60
CA GLU A 81 2.05 1.28 -3.53
C GLU A 81 3.01 0.15 -3.12
N TYR A 82 2.82 -1.03 -3.65
CA TYR A 82 3.58 -2.23 -3.32
C TYR A 82 4.47 -2.66 -4.47
N THR A 83 5.73 -2.95 -4.19
CA THR A 83 6.76 -3.23 -5.21
C THR A 83 6.36 -4.34 -6.17
N GLY A 84 5.71 -5.39 -5.67
CA GLY A 84 5.27 -6.53 -6.48
C GLY A 84 4.21 -6.21 -7.52
N ASN A 85 3.46 -5.12 -7.35
CA ASN A 85 2.51 -4.66 -8.37
C ASN A 85 3.19 -4.20 -9.67
N GLY A 86 4.51 -3.98 -9.64
CA GLY A 86 5.29 -3.74 -10.86
C GLY A 86 5.15 -4.87 -11.87
N ALA A 87 5.10 -6.12 -11.43
CA ALA A 87 4.85 -7.27 -12.27
C ALA A 87 3.56 -7.11 -13.11
N PHE A 88 2.49 -6.70 -12.45
CA PHE A 88 1.19 -6.46 -13.08
C PHE A 88 1.20 -5.18 -13.96
N PHE A 89 1.78 -4.08 -13.48
CA PHE A 89 1.78 -2.80 -14.22
C PHE A 89 2.53 -2.89 -15.54
N PHE A 90 3.62 -3.66 -15.57
CA PHE A 90 4.50 -3.78 -16.74
C PHE A 90 4.31 -5.10 -17.49
N LYS A 91 3.30 -5.93 -17.11
CA LYS A 91 2.97 -7.23 -17.74
C LYS A 91 4.18 -8.15 -17.83
N ASP A 92 4.90 -8.27 -16.72
CA ASP A 92 6.19 -8.96 -16.61
C ASP A 92 6.19 -9.93 -15.41
N GLU A 93 5.08 -10.63 -15.21
CA GLU A 93 4.81 -11.47 -14.05
C GLU A 93 5.78 -12.67 -13.92
N ASN A 94 6.44 -13.04 -15.01
CA ASN A 94 7.32 -14.21 -15.05
C ASN A 94 8.77 -13.91 -14.61
N ASP A 95 9.15 -12.66 -14.42
CA ASP A 95 10.50 -12.31 -14.01
C ASP A 95 10.73 -12.64 -12.52
N ALA A 96 11.76 -13.45 -12.27
CA ALA A 96 12.15 -13.84 -10.92
C ALA A 96 12.55 -12.67 -10.01
N ALA A 97 12.91 -11.52 -10.58
CA ALA A 97 13.24 -10.31 -9.81
C ALA A 97 12.10 -9.89 -8.87
N TRP A 98 10.83 -10.11 -9.25
CA TRP A 98 9.68 -9.78 -8.42
C TRP A 98 9.58 -10.60 -7.13
N LYS A 99 10.25 -11.75 -7.08
CA LYS A 99 10.30 -12.64 -5.90
C LYS A 99 11.46 -12.33 -4.95
N ASN A 100 12.23 -11.29 -5.24
CA ASN A 100 13.31 -10.78 -4.39
C ASN A 100 13.04 -9.31 -4.05
N ALA A 101 13.07 -8.97 -2.76
CA ALA A 101 12.69 -7.65 -2.27
C ALA A 101 13.52 -6.52 -2.90
N GLN A 102 14.84 -6.69 -2.94
CA GLN A 102 15.75 -5.67 -3.49
C GLN A 102 15.63 -5.56 -5.01
N GLN A 103 15.66 -6.70 -5.70
CA GLN A 103 15.60 -6.73 -7.16
C GLN A 103 14.25 -6.22 -7.68
N GLY A 104 13.14 -6.60 -7.05
CA GLY A 104 11.80 -6.13 -7.39
C GLY A 104 11.66 -4.62 -7.19
N TYR A 105 12.17 -4.09 -6.07
CA TYR A 105 12.17 -2.66 -5.79
C TYR A 105 12.99 -1.88 -6.84
N GLU A 106 14.23 -2.27 -7.10
CA GLU A 106 15.08 -1.57 -8.08
C GLU A 106 14.46 -1.63 -9.49
N LYS A 107 13.84 -2.75 -9.84
CA LYS A 107 13.19 -2.94 -11.13
C LYS A 107 11.97 -2.02 -11.30
N VAL A 108 11.04 -2.01 -10.34
CA VAL A 108 9.84 -1.16 -10.43
C VAL A 108 10.22 0.33 -10.39
N LYS A 109 11.17 0.70 -9.55
CA LYS A 109 11.69 2.07 -9.45
C LYS A 109 12.23 2.56 -10.79
N LYS A 110 13.02 1.73 -11.48
CA LYS A 110 13.57 2.05 -12.80
C LYS A 110 12.45 2.19 -13.83
N LEU A 111 11.61 1.17 -13.97
CA LEU A 111 10.54 1.14 -14.97
C LEU A 111 9.58 2.32 -14.81
N ASP A 112 9.15 2.62 -13.59
CA ASP A 112 8.23 3.74 -13.34
C ASP A 112 8.87 5.11 -13.55
N SER A 113 10.13 5.27 -13.20
CA SER A 113 10.85 6.51 -13.47
C SER A 113 10.97 6.78 -14.97
N GLU A 114 11.30 5.76 -15.76
CA GLU A 114 11.49 5.86 -17.21
C GLU A 114 10.17 6.08 -17.95
N HIS A 115 9.13 5.31 -17.62
CA HIS A 115 7.87 5.29 -18.38
C HIS A 115 6.82 6.28 -17.88
N ASN A 116 6.76 6.52 -16.56
CA ASN A 116 5.66 7.27 -15.96
C ASN A 116 6.09 8.51 -15.17
N LYS A 117 7.39 8.77 -15.04
CA LYS A 117 7.92 9.86 -14.19
C LYS A 117 7.44 9.74 -12.74
N LEU A 118 7.34 8.51 -12.26
CA LEU A 118 7.02 8.17 -10.87
C LEU A 118 8.27 7.71 -10.14
N ILE A 119 8.48 8.26 -8.96
CA ILE A 119 9.64 7.98 -8.11
C ILE A 119 9.21 7.14 -6.92
N TRP A 120 9.75 5.93 -6.82
CA TRP A 120 9.58 5.06 -5.68
C TRP A 120 10.56 5.44 -4.59
N LEU A 121 10.04 5.80 -3.42
CA LEU A 121 10.86 6.12 -2.23
C LEU A 121 11.21 4.83 -1.47
N THR A 122 11.85 4.97 -0.31
CA THR A 122 12.30 3.82 0.50
C THR A 122 11.13 2.93 0.89
N PRO A 123 11.18 1.62 0.59
CA PRO A 123 10.13 0.68 0.96
C PRO A 123 10.20 0.29 2.45
N ALA A 124 9.08 -0.10 3.00
CA ALA A 124 9.00 -0.75 4.30
C ALA A 124 9.55 -2.18 4.24
N PRO A 125 10.20 -2.67 5.32
CA PRO A 125 10.71 -4.04 5.40
C PRO A 125 9.58 -5.04 5.73
N ALA A 126 8.54 -5.08 4.89
CA ALA A 126 7.37 -5.93 5.04
C ALA A 126 6.98 -6.51 3.69
N ASN A 127 6.29 -7.65 3.73
CA ASN A 127 5.75 -8.30 2.55
C ASN A 127 4.23 -8.48 2.72
N ASN A 128 3.47 -7.59 2.11
CA ASN A 128 2.02 -7.65 2.07
C ASN A 128 1.55 -8.51 0.90
N THR A 129 2.00 -9.77 0.87
CA THR A 129 1.68 -10.70 -0.20
C THR A 129 0.25 -11.22 -0.09
N TRP A 130 -0.41 -11.45 -1.21
CA TRP A 130 -1.66 -12.19 -1.23
C TRP A 130 -1.48 -13.62 -0.74
N THR A 131 -2.40 -14.06 0.10
CA THR A 131 -2.51 -15.43 0.57
C THR A 131 -3.96 -15.81 0.78
N ILE A 132 -4.18 -17.10 1.07
CA ILE A 132 -5.47 -17.62 1.52
C ILE A 132 -5.35 -17.90 3.01
N ALA A 133 -6.28 -17.35 3.80
CA ALA A 133 -6.45 -17.70 5.20
C ALA A 133 -7.64 -18.65 5.34
N VAL A 134 -7.49 -19.68 6.16
CA VAL A 134 -8.53 -20.68 6.44
C VAL A 134 -8.92 -20.59 7.91
N ARG A 135 -10.18 -20.85 8.24
CA ARG A 135 -10.61 -20.95 9.64
C ARG A 135 -9.72 -21.93 10.39
N GLN A 136 -9.30 -21.56 11.58
CA GLN A 136 -8.35 -22.33 12.38
C GLN A 136 -8.88 -23.74 12.69
N ASP A 137 -10.18 -23.88 13.02
CA ASP A 137 -10.80 -25.19 13.25
C ASP A 137 -10.74 -26.12 12.03
N VAL A 138 -10.92 -25.58 10.81
CA VAL A 138 -10.79 -26.33 9.56
C VAL A 138 -9.31 -26.67 9.28
N ALA A 139 -8.42 -25.72 9.50
CA ALA A 139 -6.97 -25.90 9.27
C ALA A 139 -6.40 -26.97 10.22
N GLU A 140 -6.71 -26.92 11.51
CA GLU A 140 -6.22 -27.89 12.50
C GLU A 140 -6.75 -29.30 12.23
N LYS A 141 -8.07 -29.42 12.00
CA LYS A 141 -8.73 -30.71 11.74
C LYS A 141 -8.14 -31.42 10.51
N ASN A 142 -7.81 -30.65 9.46
CA ASN A 142 -7.36 -31.19 8.17
C ASN A 142 -5.86 -31.00 7.92
N LYS A 143 -5.11 -30.52 8.91
CA LYS A 143 -3.64 -30.27 8.83
C LYS A 143 -3.28 -29.36 7.66
N LEU A 144 -4.01 -28.27 7.48
CA LEU A 144 -3.78 -27.29 6.43
C LEU A 144 -2.79 -26.23 6.93
N THR A 145 -1.57 -26.22 6.41
CA THR A 145 -0.51 -25.25 6.74
C THR A 145 0.01 -24.53 5.51
N SER A 146 -0.26 -25.06 4.33
CA SER A 146 0.24 -24.55 3.06
C SER A 146 -0.80 -24.66 1.95
N LEU A 147 -0.57 -23.95 0.84
CA LEU A 147 -1.38 -24.09 -0.38
C LEU A 147 -1.26 -25.49 -1.01
N ALA A 148 -0.15 -26.19 -0.78
CA ALA A 148 -0.02 -27.60 -1.16
C ALA A 148 -0.97 -28.51 -0.36
N ASP A 149 -1.12 -28.25 0.95
CA ASP A 149 -2.10 -28.96 1.79
C ASP A 149 -3.54 -28.66 1.36
N LEU A 150 -3.82 -27.41 1.00
CA LEU A 150 -5.12 -27.02 0.45
C LEU A 150 -5.45 -27.79 -0.83
N SER A 151 -4.51 -27.90 -1.74
CA SER A 151 -4.69 -28.66 -2.98
C SER A 151 -5.06 -30.11 -2.68
N ARG A 152 -4.31 -30.80 -1.80
CA ARG A 152 -4.62 -32.15 -1.33
C ARG A 152 -6.04 -32.24 -0.75
N TYR A 153 -6.39 -31.34 0.17
CA TYR A 153 -7.69 -31.30 0.81
C TYR A 153 -8.86 -31.16 -0.17
N LEU A 154 -8.69 -30.31 -1.20
CA LEU A 154 -9.68 -30.13 -2.26
C LEU A 154 -9.83 -31.38 -3.12
N GLN A 155 -8.72 -32.05 -3.48
CA GLN A 155 -8.71 -33.28 -4.25
C GLN A 155 -9.38 -34.45 -3.51
N GLU A 156 -9.32 -34.45 -2.19
CA GLU A 156 -9.97 -35.41 -1.31
C GLU A 156 -11.47 -35.08 -1.07
N GLY A 157 -12.00 -34.04 -1.71
CA GLY A 157 -13.41 -33.63 -1.59
C GLY A 157 -13.70 -32.77 -0.36
N GLY A 158 -12.69 -32.12 0.19
CA GLY A 158 -12.83 -31.23 1.34
C GLY A 158 -13.79 -30.06 1.10
N THR A 159 -14.62 -29.75 2.06
CA THR A 159 -15.56 -28.61 1.98
C THR A 159 -14.80 -27.30 2.08
N PHE A 160 -14.85 -26.51 1.01
CA PHE A 160 -14.11 -25.25 0.92
C PHE A 160 -14.90 -24.21 0.16
N LYS A 161 -15.00 -23.00 0.74
CA LYS A 161 -15.56 -21.83 0.09
C LYS A 161 -14.80 -20.58 0.50
N LEU A 162 -14.32 -19.84 -0.49
CA LEU A 162 -13.44 -18.68 -0.36
C LEU A 162 -14.23 -17.37 -0.53
N ALA A 163 -14.12 -16.46 0.43
CA ALA A 163 -14.50 -15.07 0.26
C ALA A 163 -13.31 -14.28 -0.29
N ALA A 164 -13.49 -13.59 -1.40
CA ALA A 164 -12.43 -12.84 -2.06
C ALA A 164 -12.98 -11.66 -2.85
N SER A 165 -12.10 -10.70 -3.20
CA SER A 165 -12.45 -9.63 -4.14
C SER A 165 -12.50 -10.14 -5.59
N ALA A 166 -13.25 -9.44 -6.44
CA ALA A 166 -13.24 -9.70 -7.87
C ALA A 166 -11.82 -9.59 -8.46
N GLU A 167 -11.04 -8.59 -8.01
CA GLU A 167 -9.64 -8.42 -8.42
C GLU A 167 -8.81 -9.69 -8.14
N PHE A 168 -8.92 -10.25 -6.94
CA PHE A 168 -8.18 -11.47 -6.58
C PHE A 168 -8.63 -12.70 -7.38
N ILE A 169 -9.92 -12.82 -7.63
CA ILE A 169 -10.51 -13.96 -8.36
C ILE A 169 -10.08 -13.96 -9.84
N GLU A 170 -10.02 -12.78 -10.46
CA GLU A 170 -9.89 -12.65 -11.92
C GLU A 170 -8.45 -12.32 -12.36
N ARG A 171 -7.66 -11.69 -11.52
CA ARG A 171 -6.33 -11.23 -11.87
C ARG A 171 -5.36 -12.41 -12.03
N ALA A 172 -4.67 -12.46 -13.18
CA ALA A 172 -3.86 -13.61 -13.61
C ALA A 172 -2.73 -13.99 -12.62
N ASP A 173 -2.20 -13.02 -11.88
CA ASP A 173 -1.13 -13.20 -10.90
C ASP A 173 -1.62 -13.42 -9.45
N ALA A 174 -2.94 -13.55 -9.25
CA ALA A 174 -3.57 -13.82 -7.96
C ALA A 174 -4.12 -15.25 -7.85
N LEU A 175 -5.43 -15.44 -7.62
CA LEU A 175 -6.02 -16.78 -7.49
C LEU A 175 -5.70 -17.71 -8.69
N PRO A 176 -5.80 -17.26 -9.95
CA PRO A 176 -5.45 -18.11 -11.08
C PRO A 176 -4.00 -18.61 -11.05
N ALA A 177 -3.05 -17.83 -10.55
CA ALA A 177 -1.67 -18.26 -10.38
C ALA A 177 -1.53 -19.34 -9.30
N PHE A 178 -2.20 -19.21 -8.17
CA PHE A 178 -2.25 -20.25 -7.14
C PHE A 178 -2.88 -21.54 -7.67
N GLU A 179 -4.01 -21.44 -8.35
CA GLU A 179 -4.71 -22.59 -8.94
C GLU A 179 -3.80 -23.37 -9.91
N LYS A 180 -3.11 -22.65 -10.78
CA LYS A 180 -2.18 -23.24 -11.75
C LYS A 180 -0.97 -23.91 -11.08
N ALA A 181 -0.35 -23.22 -10.11
CA ALA A 181 0.87 -23.72 -9.47
C ALA A 181 0.60 -24.93 -8.58
N TYR A 182 -0.49 -24.93 -7.85
CA TYR A 182 -0.82 -26.00 -6.90
C TYR A 182 -1.78 -27.05 -7.45
N GLY A 183 -2.25 -26.92 -8.69
CA GLY A 183 -3.05 -27.94 -9.37
C GLY A 183 -4.46 -28.10 -8.79
N PHE A 184 -5.12 -27.03 -8.41
CA PHE A 184 -6.53 -27.02 -8.04
C PHE A 184 -7.32 -25.97 -8.85
N LYS A 185 -8.64 -26.06 -8.81
CA LYS A 185 -9.55 -25.09 -9.42
C LYS A 185 -10.79 -24.94 -8.55
N LEU A 186 -11.14 -23.71 -8.21
CA LEU A 186 -12.37 -23.42 -7.48
C LEU A 186 -13.53 -23.20 -8.45
N GLY A 187 -14.66 -23.85 -8.18
CA GLY A 187 -15.91 -23.61 -8.89
C GLY A 187 -16.62 -22.35 -8.40
N GLN A 188 -17.60 -21.89 -9.16
CA GLN A 188 -18.38 -20.69 -8.80
C GLN A 188 -19.10 -20.82 -7.44
N ASP A 189 -19.55 -22.02 -7.09
CA ASP A 189 -20.16 -22.37 -5.82
C ASP A 189 -19.18 -22.32 -4.64
N GLN A 190 -17.87 -22.40 -4.92
CA GLN A 190 -16.78 -22.31 -3.94
C GLN A 190 -16.24 -20.88 -3.79
N LEU A 191 -16.85 -19.89 -4.43
CA LEU A 191 -16.44 -18.49 -4.40
C LEU A 191 -17.57 -17.60 -3.88
N LEU A 192 -17.24 -16.70 -2.97
CA LEU A 192 -18.04 -15.54 -2.60
C LEU A 192 -17.28 -14.29 -3.01
N SER A 193 -17.66 -13.70 -4.14
CA SER A 193 -17.09 -12.45 -4.61
C SER A 193 -17.65 -11.27 -3.85
N LEU A 194 -16.79 -10.48 -3.24
CA LEU A 194 -17.13 -9.28 -2.48
C LEU A 194 -16.63 -8.03 -3.19
N ALA A 195 -17.40 -6.96 -3.13
CA ALA A 195 -17.00 -5.68 -3.70
C ALA A 195 -15.83 -5.06 -2.91
N GLY A 196 -14.92 -4.42 -3.64
CA GLY A 196 -13.71 -3.82 -3.08
C GLY A 196 -12.59 -4.83 -2.85
N GLY A 197 -11.49 -4.38 -2.25
CA GLY A 197 -10.31 -5.20 -1.99
C GLY A 197 -9.98 -5.32 -0.50
N ASP A 198 -10.91 -4.95 0.39
CA ASP A 198 -10.68 -4.92 1.83
C ASP A 198 -10.75 -6.33 2.43
N THR A 199 -9.61 -6.84 2.85
CA THR A 199 -9.48 -8.15 3.49
C THR A 199 -10.11 -8.23 4.87
N ALA A 200 -10.36 -7.11 5.54
CA ALA A 200 -11.14 -7.11 6.77
C ALA A 200 -12.56 -7.67 6.54
N VAL A 201 -13.13 -7.39 5.37
CA VAL A 201 -14.46 -7.91 4.98
C VAL A 201 -14.40 -9.39 4.65
N THR A 202 -13.42 -9.84 3.87
CA THR A 202 -13.27 -11.26 3.50
C THR A 202 -12.95 -12.14 4.72
N ILE A 203 -12.05 -11.68 5.59
CA ILE A 203 -11.68 -12.37 6.84
C ILE A 203 -12.88 -12.47 7.79
N LYS A 204 -13.64 -11.39 7.95
CA LYS A 204 -14.87 -11.39 8.76
C LYS A 204 -15.91 -12.36 8.20
N ALA A 205 -16.09 -12.38 6.87
CA ALA A 205 -17.01 -13.33 6.23
C ALA A 205 -16.64 -14.78 6.53
N ALA A 206 -15.36 -15.15 6.46
CA ALA A 206 -14.90 -16.49 6.80
C ALA A 206 -15.05 -16.79 8.29
N ALA A 207 -14.70 -15.86 9.18
CA ALA A 207 -14.86 -16.01 10.63
C ALA A 207 -16.31 -16.27 11.03
N GLN A 208 -17.24 -15.58 10.41
CA GLN A 208 -18.68 -15.69 10.66
C GLN A 208 -19.38 -16.78 9.83
N GLN A 209 -18.66 -17.48 8.94
CA GLN A 209 -19.19 -18.47 8.01
C GLN A 209 -20.35 -17.93 7.13
N THR A 210 -20.27 -16.66 6.75
CA THR A 210 -21.27 -16.01 5.90
C THR A 210 -21.42 -16.79 4.59
N SER A 211 -22.62 -17.21 4.25
CA SER A 211 -22.92 -18.02 3.06
C SER A 211 -22.08 -19.31 2.96
N GLY A 212 -21.69 -19.90 4.09
CA GLY A 212 -20.89 -21.12 4.15
C GLY A 212 -19.39 -20.94 3.87
N VAL A 213 -18.89 -19.71 3.83
CA VAL A 213 -17.47 -19.40 3.63
C VAL A 213 -16.64 -19.88 4.83
N ASN A 214 -15.54 -20.58 4.55
CA ASN A 214 -14.59 -21.05 5.58
C ASN A 214 -13.13 -20.63 5.28
N ALA A 215 -12.93 -19.85 4.23
CA ALA A 215 -11.65 -19.30 3.86
C ALA A 215 -11.79 -17.87 3.32
N ALA A 216 -10.72 -17.10 3.39
CA ALA A 216 -10.68 -15.71 2.96
C ALA A 216 -9.43 -15.40 2.17
N MET A 217 -9.57 -14.55 1.14
CA MET A 217 -8.44 -13.78 0.64
C MET A 217 -7.89 -12.93 1.78
N ALA A 218 -6.59 -12.96 1.98
CA ALA A 218 -5.89 -12.21 3.01
C ALA A 218 -4.54 -11.71 2.51
N TYR A 219 -3.91 -10.83 3.28
CA TYR A 219 -2.54 -10.38 3.07
C TYR A 219 -1.63 -10.82 4.21
N GLY A 220 -0.34 -10.91 3.95
CA GLY A 220 0.66 -11.29 4.95
C GLY A 220 0.77 -10.34 6.14
N THR A 221 0.30 -9.09 5.99
CA THR A 221 0.30 -8.05 7.05
C THR A 221 -1.05 -7.86 7.74
N ASP A 222 -2.04 -8.72 7.44
CA ASP A 222 -3.37 -8.62 8.01
C ASP A 222 -3.42 -9.04 9.48
N GLY A 223 -3.57 -8.07 10.37
CA GLY A 223 -3.77 -8.31 11.80
C GLY A 223 -5.04 -9.10 12.18
N PRO A 224 -6.17 -8.91 11.48
CA PRO A 224 -7.42 -9.62 11.80
C PRO A 224 -7.38 -11.13 11.64
N VAL A 225 -6.47 -11.69 10.85
CA VAL A 225 -6.41 -13.13 10.59
C VAL A 225 -6.37 -13.93 11.88
N ALA A 226 -5.35 -13.72 12.71
CA ALA A 226 -5.21 -14.44 13.97
C ALA A 226 -6.29 -14.04 14.98
N ALA A 227 -6.62 -12.76 15.07
CA ALA A 227 -7.60 -12.22 16.01
C ALA A 227 -9.02 -12.77 15.81
N LEU A 228 -9.37 -13.12 14.57
CA LEU A 228 -10.69 -13.68 14.23
C LEU A 228 -10.67 -15.20 14.01
N GLY A 229 -9.61 -15.88 14.45
CA GLY A 229 -9.52 -17.34 14.42
C GLY A 229 -9.30 -17.93 13.01
N LEU A 230 -8.55 -17.22 12.17
CA LEU A 230 -8.07 -17.73 10.90
C LEU A 230 -6.55 -17.99 10.94
N GLN A 231 -6.07 -18.78 10.02
CA GLN A 231 -4.65 -19.09 9.80
C GLN A 231 -4.31 -18.91 8.32
N THR A 232 -3.25 -18.16 8.02
CA THR A 232 -2.74 -18.04 6.65
C THR A 232 -2.06 -19.32 6.21
N LEU A 233 -2.23 -19.67 4.94
CA LEU A 233 -1.51 -20.77 4.29
C LEU A 233 -0.20 -20.26 3.68
N SER A 234 0.88 -21.00 3.88
CA SER A 234 2.16 -20.68 3.26
C SER A 234 2.16 -21.00 1.77
N ASP A 235 2.99 -20.29 1.01
CA ASP A 235 3.22 -20.47 -0.42
C ASP A 235 4.62 -21.04 -0.66
N PRO A 236 4.85 -22.37 -0.51
CA PRO A 236 6.17 -22.97 -0.65
C PRO A 236 6.74 -22.92 -2.08
N GLN A 237 5.91 -22.71 -3.10
CA GLN A 237 6.37 -22.53 -4.48
C GLN A 237 6.75 -21.07 -4.80
N GLY A 238 6.49 -20.13 -3.88
CA GLY A 238 6.79 -18.72 -4.10
C GLY A 238 6.10 -18.15 -5.34
N VAL A 239 4.79 -18.42 -5.49
CA VAL A 239 3.99 -17.99 -6.65
C VAL A 239 3.86 -16.47 -6.67
N GLN A 240 3.66 -15.87 -5.50
CA GLN A 240 3.45 -14.44 -5.38
C GLN A 240 4.76 -13.65 -5.38
N PRO A 241 4.76 -12.47 -6.02
CA PRO A 241 5.83 -11.49 -5.83
C PRO A 241 5.98 -11.03 -4.37
N ILE A 242 7.07 -10.35 -4.07
CA ILE A 242 7.25 -9.63 -2.81
C ILE A 242 6.56 -8.27 -2.92
N TYR A 243 5.62 -7.99 -2.03
CA TYR A 243 4.87 -6.74 -1.98
C TYR A 243 5.33 -5.88 -0.80
N ALA A 244 6.43 -5.15 -0.97
CA ALA A 244 6.90 -4.19 0.02
C ALA A 244 6.23 -2.84 -0.19
N PRO A 245 5.51 -2.28 0.80
CA PRO A 245 4.86 -0.98 0.66
C PRO A 245 5.89 0.15 0.61
N ALA A 246 5.73 1.07 -0.33
CA ALA A 246 6.59 2.23 -0.50
C ALA A 246 5.79 3.46 -0.95
N PRO A 247 6.16 4.68 -0.54
CA PRO A 247 5.59 5.88 -1.13
C PRO A 247 6.01 5.99 -2.59
N VAL A 248 5.05 6.27 -3.46
CA VAL A 248 5.29 6.56 -4.89
C VAL A 248 4.82 7.98 -5.16
N VAL A 249 5.71 8.81 -5.66
CA VAL A 249 5.49 10.24 -5.86
C VAL A 249 5.79 10.65 -7.31
N ARG A 250 5.03 11.58 -7.83
CA ARG A 250 5.32 12.18 -9.14
C ARG A 250 6.64 12.95 -9.10
N GLU A 251 7.47 12.78 -10.12
CA GLU A 251 8.79 13.44 -10.20
C GLU A 251 8.69 14.96 -10.05
N SER A 252 7.67 15.58 -10.64
CA SER A 252 7.42 17.03 -10.55
C SER A 252 7.18 17.49 -9.11
N VAL A 253 6.44 16.71 -8.34
CA VAL A 253 6.12 17.00 -6.93
C VAL A 253 7.35 16.82 -6.04
N LEU A 254 8.15 15.77 -6.30
CA LEU A 254 9.40 15.56 -5.56
C LEU A 254 10.43 16.67 -5.85
N LYS A 255 10.43 17.24 -7.05
CA LYS A 255 11.26 18.41 -7.37
C LYS A 255 10.83 19.68 -6.64
N GLU A 256 9.53 19.84 -6.40
CA GLU A 256 8.97 20.95 -5.61
C GLU A 256 9.24 20.77 -4.11
N TYR A 257 9.18 19.52 -3.61
CA TYR A 257 9.40 19.18 -2.21
C TYR A 257 10.50 18.11 -2.05
N PRO A 258 11.77 18.44 -2.31
CA PRO A 258 12.85 17.44 -2.35
C PRO A 258 13.13 16.77 -1.00
N GLN A 259 12.79 17.42 0.13
CA GLN A 259 12.94 16.85 1.47
C GLN A 259 11.92 15.74 1.79
N MET A 260 10.87 15.60 0.98
CA MET A 260 9.80 14.61 1.20
C MET A 260 10.37 13.19 1.35
N ALA A 261 11.35 12.83 0.52
CA ALA A 261 12.01 11.53 0.60
C ALA A 261 12.69 11.31 1.96
N GLN A 262 13.38 12.34 2.49
CA GLN A 262 14.06 12.29 3.78
C GLN A 262 13.08 12.19 4.95
N TRP A 263 11.93 12.86 4.88
CA TRP A 263 10.92 12.80 5.94
C TRP A 263 10.22 11.45 6.00
N LEU A 264 9.93 10.83 4.85
CA LEU A 264 9.22 9.55 4.77
C LEU A 264 10.13 8.33 4.98
N GLN A 265 11.44 8.44 4.73
CA GLN A 265 12.38 7.32 4.84
C GLN A 265 12.37 6.64 6.22
N PRO A 266 12.60 7.33 7.37
CA PRO A 266 12.63 6.67 8.67
C PRO A 266 11.27 6.09 9.05
N VAL A 267 10.19 6.70 8.58
CA VAL A 267 8.82 6.24 8.85
C VAL A 267 8.59 4.90 8.18
N PHE A 268 8.78 4.80 6.87
CA PHE A 268 8.58 3.55 6.13
C PHE A 268 9.59 2.47 6.55
N ALA A 269 10.84 2.83 6.83
CA ALA A 269 11.85 1.89 7.34
C ALA A 269 11.46 1.23 8.68
N SER A 270 10.58 1.83 9.46
CA SER A 270 10.10 1.31 10.75
C SER A 270 8.87 0.40 10.65
N LEU A 271 8.22 0.35 9.48
CA LEU A 271 6.98 -0.40 9.24
C LEU A 271 7.29 -1.86 8.84
N ASP A 272 7.81 -2.64 9.78
CA ASP A 272 7.98 -4.08 9.57
C ASP A 272 6.63 -4.83 9.61
N ALA A 273 6.65 -6.11 9.25
CA ALA A 273 5.43 -6.93 9.18
C ALA A 273 4.67 -6.95 10.51
N LYS A 274 5.38 -7.07 11.64
CA LYS A 274 4.76 -7.09 12.96
C LYS A 274 4.10 -5.76 13.31
N THR A 275 4.77 -4.67 13.02
CA THR A 275 4.24 -3.30 13.23
C THR A 275 2.98 -3.09 12.40
N LEU A 276 3.01 -3.44 11.10
CA LEU A 276 1.83 -3.32 10.24
C LEU A 276 0.67 -4.20 10.70
N GLN A 277 0.92 -5.46 11.10
CA GLN A 277 -0.12 -6.33 11.66
C GLN A 277 -0.78 -5.71 12.90
N GLN A 278 0.00 -5.12 13.80
CA GLN A 278 -0.54 -4.49 15.01
C GLN A 278 -1.39 -3.26 14.68
N LEU A 279 -0.90 -2.38 13.82
CA LEU A 279 -1.62 -1.17 13.41
C LEU A 279 -2.90 -1.51 12.62
N ASN A 280 -2.82 -2.46 11.71
CA ASN A 280 -3.99 -2.96 10.97
C ASN A 280 -5.03 -3.62 11.89
N ALA A 281 -4.60 -4.37 12.90
CA ALA A 281 -5.51 -4.96 13.90
C ALA A 281 -6.23 -3.89 14.71
N SER A 282 -5.57 -2.82 15.12
CA SER A 282 -6.21 -1.71 15.83
C SER A 282 -7.32 -1.05 15.01
N ILE A 283 -7.16 -0.99 13.69
CA ILE A 283 -8.20 -0.44 12.81
C ILE A 283 -9.31 -1.48 12.58
N ALA A 284 -8.96 -2.67 12.11
CA ALA A 284 -9.93 -3.63 11.59
C ALA A 284 -10.64 -4.45 12.69
N VAL A 285 -9.99 -4.66 13.84
CA VAL A 285 -10.54 -5.46 14.95
C VAL A 285 -11.04 -4.57 16.10
N GLU A 286 -10.23 -3.61 16.52
CA GLU A 286 -10.59 -2.71 17.62
C GLU A 286 -11.49 -1.55 17.16
N GLY A 287 -11.65 -1.35 15.84
CA GLY A 287 -12.52 -0.33 15.25
C GLY A 287 -12.01 1.10 15.39
N LEU A 288 -10.70 1.26 15.58
CA LEU A 288 -10.10 2.59 15.68
C LEU A 288 -10.02 3.26 14.30
N ASP A 289 -10.15 4.58 14.28
CA ASP A 289 -10.01 5.37 13.06
C ASP A 289 -8.57 5.33 12.53
N ALA A 290 -8.40 5.05 11.23
CA ALA A 290 -7.07 4.91 10.60
C ALA A 290 -6.21 6.19 10.72
N LYS A 291 -6.84 7.37 10.65
CA LYS A 291 -6.15 8.65 10.85
C LYS A 291 -5.62 8.78 12.28
N LYS A 292 -6.41 8.33 13.25
CA LYS A 292 -6.01 8.32 14.67
C LYS A 292 -4.87 7.34 14.92
N VAL A 293 -4.97 6.12 14.40
CA VAL A 293 -3.91 5.10 14.53
C VAL A 293 -2.60 5.59 13.91
N ALA A 294 -2.66 6.20 12.74
CA ALA A 294 -1.49 6.83 12.10
C ALA A 294 -0.89 7.95 12.97
N ALA A 295 -1.73 8.85 13.52
CA ALA A 295 -1.30 9.94 14.38
C ALA A 295 -0.61 9.44 15.66
N ASP A 296 -1.21 8.48 16.33
CA ASP A 296 -0.67 7.90 17.56
C ASP A 296 0.68 7.21 17.31
N TYR A 297 0.80 6.46 16.21
CA TYR A 297 2.05 5.83 15.80
C TYR A 297 3.16 6.85 15.52
N LEU A 298 2.87 7.86 14.71
CA LEU A 298 3.84 8.91 14.35
C LEU A 298 4.30 9.69 15.58
N LYS A 299 3.37 10.03 16.48
CA LYS A 299 3.66 10.72 17.73
C LYS A 299 4.51 9.85 18.66
N GLN A 300 4.17 8.56 18.83
CA GLN A 300 4.95 7.62 19.63
C GLN A 300 6.41 7.51 19.16
N LYS A 301 6.63 7.60 17.86
CA LYS A 301 7.97 7.58 17.24
C LYS A 301 8.67 8.95 17.24
N GLY A 302 7.99 10.01 17.61
CA GLY A 302 8.56 11.37 17.66
C GLY A 302 8.69 12.05 16.29
N TRP A 303 7.94 11.61 15.28
CA TRP A 303 7.95 12.21 13.93
C TRP A 303 6.90 13.30 13.75
N THR A 304 5.92 13.37 14.61
CA THR A 304 4.94 14.46 14.72
C THR A 304 4.80 14.91 16.16
N LYS A 305 4.30 16.15 16.35
CA LYS A 305 4.09 16.73 17.70
C LYS A 305 2.80 16.24 18.34
#